data_830ba2f7241e6095484783c72eebbd3a
#
_entry.id   830ba2f7241e6095484783c72eebbd3a
#
_cell.length_a   1.000
_cell.length_b   1.000
_cell.length_c   1.000
_cell.angle_alpha   90.00
_cell.angle_beta   90.00
_cell.angle_gamma   90.00
#
_symmetry.space_group_name_H-M   'P 1'
#
loop_
_entity.id
_entity.type
_entity.pdbx_description
1 polymer ?
#
loop_
_entity_poly.entity_id
_entity_poly.type
_entity_poly.pdbx_seq_one_letter_code
_entity_poly.pdbx_strand_id
1 'polypeptide(L)'
;ESMPAIERWFRLEWMEHTPPLYTSADLRNAGFKLAPVDTNLFPATFHNLTPEMLPLAVQAAMAAIEKICPEARNLLLIPESRTSNSFYLQSIQRLIQVFTQAGLNVRLGTLDESIKVPSPLPLPDGGELMLEPLVRNRGRLGLKDFDPCTILLNNNLSNGLPRVLQHLHEQYLLPPLHAGWPLRRKSKHFDSYEEVAKKFAKLLGMDPWLINPMHGHCGKVDFHSASGLDCVRDNVEATLTKVRRKYKEYGINEKPFVVVKADNAAGAGILSVRDVKELDDPEKVARGRSACSSTEEGQEPSELIIQEGVPTYERMNDAVAEPVVVMIDRYVVGGFYRVHAERGIDENLGAPGSSYVPLAFAGSSQLPKPGVKPGASAPNRFYMYGVIGRLAMLAAAYELEATDPDAENYE
;
A
#
# COMPACT_ATOMS: atom_id res chain seq x y z
N GLU A 1 -21.26 -18.02 -4.67
CA GLU A 1 -21.56 -18.54 -6.04
C GLU A 1 -20.55 -18.03 -7.08
N SER A 2 -20.04 -16.78 -6.97
CA SER A 2 -19.13 -16.17 -7.96
C SER A 2 -17.66 -16.46 -7.77
N MET A 3 -17.28 -17.20 -6.73
CA MET A 3 -15.87 -17.41 -6.33
C MET A 3 -15.02 -18.06 -7.44
N PRO A 4 -15.46 -19.13 -8.13
CA PRO A 4 -14.69 -19.70 -9.23
C PRO A 4 -14.44 -18.71 -10.38
N ALA A 5 -15.43 -17.88 -10.71
CA ALA A 5 -15.29 -16.84 -11.73
C ALA A 5 -14.31 -15.75 -11.33
N ILE A 6 -14.31 -15.34 -10.06
CA ILE A 6 -13.38 -14.37 -9.49
C ILE A 6 -11.95 -14.91 -9.57
N GLU A 7 -11.72 -16.12 -9.12
CA GLU A 7 -10.39 -16.74 -9.14
C GLU A 7 -9.85 -16.93 -10.55
N ARG A 8 -10.72 -17.33 -11.48
CA ARG A 8 -10.36 -17.44 -12.90
C ARG A 8 -9.98 -16.07 -13.49
N TRP A 9 -10.76 -15.03 -13.17
CA TRP A 9 -10.50 -13.67 -13.65
C TRP A 9 -9.13 -13.17 -13.19
N PHE A 10 -8.77 -13.36 -11.93
CA PHE A 10 -7.44 -13.02 -11.44
C PHE A 10 -6.33 -13.80 -12.14
N ARG A 11 -6.51 -15.11 -12.35
CA ARG A 11 -5.51 -15.90 -13.07
C ARG A 11 -5.24 -15.36 -14.48
N LEU A 12 -6.28 -14.97 -15.18
CA LEU A 12 -6.14 -14.40 -16.53
C LEU A 12 -5.42 -13.03 -16.49
N GLU A 13 -5.73 -12.20 -15.51
CA GLU A 13 -5.04 -10.91 -15.33
C GLU A 13 -3.54 -11.13 -15.02
N TRP A 14 -3.20 -12.09 -14.18
CA TRP A 14 -1.81 -12.39 -13.85
C TRP A 14 -1.03 -13.07 -14.99
N MET A 15 -1.68 -13.52 -16.02
CA MET A 15 -1.00 -13.95 -17.25
C MET A 15 -0.47 -12.77 -18.07
N GLU A 16 -1.09 -11.60 -17.94
CA GLU A 16 -0.77 -10.40 -18.71
C GLU A 16 -0.05 -9.33 -17.88
N HIS A 17 -0.12 -9.40 -16.57
CA HIS A 17 0.44 -8.40 -15.66
C HIS A 17 1.30 -9.06 -14.59
N THR A 18 2.40 -8.40 -14.24
CA THR A 18 3.28 -8.86 -13.17
C THR A 18 2.91 -8.19 -11.87
N PRO A 19 2.57 -8.94 -10.81
CA PRO A 19 2.29 -8.33 -9.51
C PRO A 19 3.56 -7.71 -8.93
N PRO A 20 3.44 -6.64 -8.11
CA PRO A 20 4.54 -6.20 -7.27
C PRO A 20 5.00 -7.36 -6.37
N LEU A 21 6.28 -7.37 -5.99
CA LEU A 21 6.79 -8.46 -5.15
C LEU A 21 6.04 -8.56 -3.82
N TYR A 22 5.71 -7.44 -3.24
CA TYR A 22 4.87 -7.36 -2.03
C TYR A 22 4.04 -6.08 -2.04
N THR A 23 2.92 -6.13 -1.36
CA THR A 23 1.98 -5.01 -1.22
C THR A 23 1.23 -5.11 0.09
N SER A 24 0.78 -3.99 0.59
CA SER A 24 -0.29 -3.95 1.58
C SER A 24 -1.36 -2.97 1.15
N ALA A 25 -2.61 -3.26 1.45
CA ALA A 25 -3.74 -2.41 1.13
C ALA A 25 -4.54 -2.13 2.39
N ASP A 26 -4.76 -0.85 2.67
CA ASP A 26 -5.64 -0.39 3.73
C ASP A 26 -7.06 -0.35 3.17
N LEU A 27 -7.97 -1.08 3.78
CA LEU A 27 -9.35 -1.16 3.34
C LEU A 27 -10.27 -0.46 4.34
N ARG A 28 -11.43 -0.05 3.85
CA ARG A 28 -12.52 0.38 4.71
C ARG A 28 -13.81 -0.31 4.33
N ASN A 29 -14.44 -0.88 5.34
CA ASN A 29 -15.75 -1.49 5.24
C ASN A 29 -16.79 -0.56 5.87
N ALA A 30 -17.55 0.09 5.02
CA ALA A 30 -18.61 1.01 5.44
C ALA A 30 -19.95 0.30 5.65
N GLY A 31 -20.02 -1.01 5.48
CA GLY A 31 -21.25 -1.78 5.46
C GLY A 31 -21.95 -1.75 4.09
N PHE A 32 -22.11 -0.58 3.52
CA PHE A 32 -22.67 -0.39 2.16
C PHE A 32 -21.62 -0.41 1.05
N LYS A 33 -20.36 -0.36 1.41
CA LYS A 33 -19.21 -0.23 0.48
C LYS A 33 -17.97 -0.82 1.13
N LEU A 34 -17.18 -1.53 0.33
CA LEU A 34 -15.87 -2.04 0.73
C LEU A 34 -14.86 -1.60 -0.33
N ALA A 35 -13.89 -0.79 0.05
CA ALA A 35 -12.94 -0.22 -0.89
C ALA A 35 -11.56 -0.04 -0.27
N PRO A 36 -10.47 -0.10 -1.08
CA PRO A 36 -9.15 0.29 -0.62
C PRO A 36 -9.07 1.81 -0.53
N VAL A 37 -8.39 2.30 0.47
CA VAL A 37 -8.16 3.74 0.67
C VAL A 37 -6.70 4.12 0.58
N ASP A 38 -5.80 3.15 0.66
CA ASP A 38 -4.36 3.34 0.41
C ASP A 38 -3.73 2.00 0.05
N THR A 39 -2.70 2.04 -0.83
CA THR A 39 -1.94 0.86 -1.25
C THR A 39 -0.46 1.15 -1.12
N ASN A 40 0.23 0.35 -0.31
CA ASN A 40 1.64 0.53 0.00
C ASN A 40 2.49 -0.48 -0.77
N LEU A 41 3.48 0.01 -1.52
CA LEU A 41 4.43 -0.80 -2.28
C LEU A 41 5.72 -1.13 -1.51
N PHE A 42 5.90 -0.55 -0.32
CA PHE A 42 6.98 -0.82 0.61
C PHE A 42 6.42 -1.20 1.98
N PRO A 43 5.73 -2.35 2.10
CA PRO A 43 5.07 -2.71 3.36
C PRO A 43 6.07 -2.85 4.50
N ALA A 44 5.71 -2.32 5.65
CA ALA A 44 6.53 -2.32 6.85
C ALA A 44 5.81 -2.98 8.05
N THR A 45 4.87 -3.87 7.76
CA THR A 45 3.95 -4.45 8.75
C THR A 45 4.04 -5.99 8.83
N PHE A 46 5.12 -6.57 8.34
CA PHE A 46 5.32 -8.03 8.34
C PHE A 46 5.40 -8.65 9.74
N HIS A 47 5.71 -7.85 10.77
CA HIS A 47 5.67 -8.29 12.16
C HIS A 47 4.27 -8.68 12.63
N ASN A 48 3.21 -8.26 11.91
CA ASN A 48 1.83 -8.62 12.19
C ASN A 48 1.42 -9.98 11.60
N LEU A 49 2.29 -10.63 10.82
CA LEU A 49 2.07 -11.99 10.36
C LEU A 49 2.19 -12.94 11.54
N THR A 50 1.11 -13.67 11.82
CA THR A 50 1.10 -14.68 12.87
C THR A 50 1.88 -15.93 12.43
N PRO A 51 2.29 -16.81 13.38
CA PRO A 51 2.94 -18.07 13.02
C PRO A 51 2.13 -18.93 12.03
N GLU A 52 0.81 -18.87 12.09
CA GLU A 52 -0.08 -19.60 11.18
C GLU A 52 -0.05 -19.05 9.74
N MET A 53 0.30 -17.77 9.58
CA MET A 53 0.41 -17.12 8.26
C MET A 53 1.78 -17.34 7.61
N LEU A 54 2.82 -17.64 8.38
CA LEU A 54 4.18 -17.78 7.87
C LEU A 54 4.34 -18.83 6.77
N PRO A 55 3.79 -20.05 6.86
CA PRO A 55 3.94 -21.03 5.79
C PRO A 55 3.44 -20.52 4.44
N LEU A 56 2.33 -19.80 4.45
CA LEU A 56 1.76 -19.23 3.23
C LEU A 56 2.64 -18.11 2.67
N ALA A 57 3.19 -17.25 3.54
CA ALA A 57 4.14 -16.21 3.15
C ALA A 57 5.41 -16.80 2.53
N VAL A 58 5.93 -17.88 3.11
CA VAL A 58 7.12 -18.58 2.60
C VAL A 58 6.84 -19.20 1.23
N GLN A 59 5.70 -19.85 1.04
CA GLN A 59 5.31 -20.40 -0.25
C GLN A 59 5.15 -19.32 -1.33
N ALA A 60 4.54 -18.19 -0.97
CA ALA A 60 4.38 -17.07 -1.88
C ALA A 60 5.74 -16.47 -2.28
N ALA A 61 6.66 -16.33 -1.32
CA ALA A 61 8.01 -15.86 -1.57
C ALA A 61 8.79 -16.80 -2.49
N MET A 62 8.68 -18.12 -2.30
CA MET A 62 9.27 -19.13 -3.17
C MET A 62 8.75 -18.99 -4.61
N ALA A 63 7.44 -18.90 -4.78
CA ALA A 63 6.81 -18.76 -6.09
C ALA A 63 7.25 -17.47 -6.80
N ALA A 64 7.33 -16.36 -6.05
CA ALA A 64 7.75 -15.08 -6.59
C ALA A 64 9.20 -15.12 -7.10
N ILE A 65 10.12 -15.62 -6.29
CA ILE A 65 11.54 -15.68 -6.64
C ILE A 65 11.80 -16.65 -7.77
N GLU A 66 11.18 -17.82 -7.76
CA GLU A 66 11.31 -18.80 -8.84
C GLU A 66 10.91 -18.20 -10.21
N LYS A 67 9.86 -17.39 -10.22
CA LYS A 67 9.38 -16.73 -11.42
C LYS A 67 10.31 -15.61 -11.91
N ILE A 68 10.94 -14.88 -10.99
CA ILE A 68 11.80 -13.73 -11.29
C ILE A 68 13.21 -14.21 -11.68
N CYS A 69 13.79 -15.08 -10.87
CA CYS A 69 15.15 -15.60 -11.05
C CYS A 69 15.23 -17.02 -10.45
N PRO A 70 14.95 -18.08 -11.25
CA PRO A 70 14.89 -19.45 -10.74
C PRO A 70 16.18 -19.93 -10.08
N GLU A 71 17.31 -19.36 -10.50
CA GLU A 71 18.63 -19.72 -9.98
C GLU A 71 19.08 -18.84 -8.82
N ALA A 72 18.22 -17.93 -8.34
CA ALA A 72 18.56 -17.03 -7.25
C ALA A 72 18.90 -17.79 -5.98
N ARG A 73 20.04 -17.44 -5.38
CA ARG A 73 20.48 -17.91 -4.08
C ARG A 73 20.62 -16.78 -3.09
N ASN A 74 20.95 -15.60 -3.58
CA ASN A 74 21.24 -14.41 -2.79
C ASN A 74 20.17 -13.35 -3.02
N LEU A 75 19.67 -12.81 -1.91
CA LEU A 75 18.75 -11.67 -1.91
C LEU A 75 19.38 -10.53 -1.12
N LEU A 76 19.54 -9.40 -1.77
CA LEU A 76 19.94 -8.16 -1.12
C LEU A 76 18.70 -7.40 -0.68
N LEU A 77 18.55 -7.21 0.63
CA LEU A 77 17.47 -6.41 1.20
C LEU A 77 18.01 -5.05 1.62
N ILE A 78 17.39 -3.98 1.14
CA ILE A 78 17.76 -2.60 1.46
C ILE A 78 16.65 -1.98 2.31
N PRO A 79 16.83 -1.87 3.65
CA PRO A 79 15.84 -1.26 4.53
C PRO A 79 15.95 0.26 4.56
N GLU A 80 15.03 0.91 5.28
CA GLU A 80 15.09 2.33 5.60
C GLU A 80 16.43 2.67 6.29
N SER A 81 17.05 3.78 5.88
CA SER A 81 18.43 4.08 6.27
C SER A 81 18.59 4.49 7.73
N ARG A 82 17.60 5.15 8.29
CA ARG A 82 17.65 5.67 9.66
C ARG A 82 16.33 5.40 10.37
N THR A 83 16.32 4.33 11.15
CA THR A 83 15.14 4.03 11.96
C THR A 83 15.54 3.43 13.29
N SER A 84 14.90 3.92 14.34
CA SER A 84 14.90 3.32 15.68
C SER A 84 13.54 2.72 16.03
N ASN A 85 12.60 2.73 15.09
CA ASN A 85 11.25 2.19 15.30
C ASN A 85 11.31 0.68 15.44
N SER A 86 10.98 0.18 16.63
CA SER A 86 11.05 -1.24 16.95
C SER A 86 10.11 -2.10 16.10
N PHE A 87 8.93 -1.58 15.74
CA PHE A 87 8.00 -2.32 14.89
C PHE A 87 8.53 -2.48 13.47
N TYR A 88 9.15 -1.44 12.94
CA TYR A 88 9.82 -1.52 11.64
C TYR A 88 10.94 -2.56 11.63
N LEU A 89 11.79 -2.56 12.66
CA LEU A 89 12.87 -3.54 12.79
C LEU A 89 12.35 -4.97 12.92
N GLN A 90 11.26 -5.17 13.63
CA GLN A 90 10.57 -6.46 13.71
C GLN A 90 10.00 -6.88 12.35
N SER A 91 9.46 -5.94 11.58
CA SER A 91 8.98 -6.19 10.21
C SER A 91 10.11 -6.66 9.30
N ILE A 92 11.27 -6.00 9.35
CA ILE A 92 12.46 -6.41 8.58
C ILE A 92 12.94 -7.79 9.01
N GLN A 93 13.00 -8.05 10.30
CA GLN A 93 13.38 -9.37 10.83
C GLN A 93 12.45 -10.47 10.31
N ARG A 94 11.14 -10.22 10.31
CA ARG A 94 10.15 -11.17 9.80
C ARG A 94 10.30 -11.38 8.29
N LEU A 95 10.57 -10.33 7.54
CA LEU A 95 10.78 -10.39 6.10
C LEU A 95 12.02 -11.24 5.77
N ILE A 96 13.12 -11.04 6.51
CA ILE A 96 14.33 -11.87 6.40
C ILE A 96 14.00 -13.34 6.68
N GLN A 97 13.23 -13.61 7.72
CA GLN A 97 12.79 -14.97 8.06
C GLN A 97 12.02 -15.62 6.92
N VAL A 98 11.07 -14.93 6.32
CA VAL A 98 10.26 -15.42 5.20
C VAL A 98 11.14 -15.82 4.02
N PHE A 99 12.03 -14.94 3.59
CA PHE A 99 12.89 -15.22 2.44
C PHE A 99 14.00 -16.24 2.75
N THR A 100 14.49 -16.27 3.97
CA THR A 100 15.44 -17.30 4.39
C THR A 100 14.79 -18.69 4.38
N GLN A 101 13.59 -18.81 4.90
CA GLN A 101 12.84 -20.06 4.85
C GLN A 101 12.42 -20.43 3.42
N ALA A 102 12.31 -19.45 2.54
CA ALA A 102 12.10 -19.70 1.11
C ALA A 102 13.35 -20.20 0.37
N GLY A 103 14.48 -20.34 1.06
CA GLY A 103 15.71 -20.92 0.51
C GLY A 103 16.75 -19.90 0.06
N LEU A 104 16.59 -18.63 0.41
CA LEU A 104 17.52 -17.57 0.00
C LEU A 104 18.50 -17.22 1.13
N ASN A 105 19.69 -16.83 0.73
CA ASN A 105 20.65 -16.18 1.59
C ASN A 105 20.38 -14.67 1.56
N VAL A 106 19.89 -14.13 2.66
CA VAL A 106 19.48 -12.72 2.75
C VAL A 106 20.51 -11.91 3.50
N ARG A 107 21.02 -10.85 2.89
CA ARG A 107 21.89 -9.87 3.55
C ARG A 107 21.33 -8.47 3.37
N LEU A 108 21.62 -7.60 4.36
CA LEU A 108 21.14 -6.23 4.39
C LEU A 108 22.20 -5.26 3.89
N GLY A 109 21.83 -4.46 2.90
CA GLY A 109 22.63 -3.34 2.44
C GLY A 109 22.00 -2.01 2.87
N THR A 110 22.83 -1.02 3.17
CA THR A 110 22.35 0.31 3.57
C THR A 110 22.65 1.39 2.53
N LEU A 111 21.69 2.28 2.34
CA LEU A 111 21.87 3.50 1.56
C LEU A 111 22.54 4.62 2.35
N ASP A 112 22.72 4.43 3.67
CA ASP A 112 23.41 5.40 4.51
C ASP A 112 24.93 5.38 4.21
N GLU A 113 25.38 6.41 3.50
CA GLU A 113 26.77 6.52 3.07
C GLU A 113 27.76 6.75 4.22
N SER A 114 27.27 7.09 5.41
CA SER A 114 28.12 7.22 6.62
C SER A 114 28.58 5.87 7.16
N ILE A 115 27.88 4.78 6.80
CA ILE A 115 28.26 3.43 7.20
C ILE A 115 29.27 2.89 6.19
N LYS A 116 30.53 2.79 6.61
CA LYS A 116 31.66 2.37 5.76
C LYS A 116 32.12 0.92 6.01
N VAL A 117 31.70 0.34 7.12
CA VAL A 117 32.00 -1.03 7.50
C VAL A 117 30.73 -1.71 7.99
N PRO A 118 30.63 -3.06 7.93
CA PRO A 118 29.50 -3.76 8.49
C PRO A 118 29.21 -3.31 9.93
N SER A 119 27.99 -2.90 10.20
CA SER A 119 27.60 -2.29 11.47
C SER A 119 26.37 -2.98 12.05
N PRO A 120 26.37 -3.34 13.34
CA PRO A 120 25.23 -4.00 13.96
C PRO A 120 24.07 -3.02 14.16
N LEU A 121 22.86 -3.52 13.92
CA LEU A 121 21.61 -2.82 14.21
C LEU A 121 20.87 -3.61 15.30
N PRO A 122 20.83 -3.10 16.56
CA PRO A 122 20.22 -3.82 17.66
C PRO A 122 18.72 -4.01 17.45
N LEU A 123 18.22 -5.20 17.77
CA LEU A 123 16.81 -5.54 17.77
C LEU A 123 16.22 -5.45 19.18
N PRO A 124 14.89 -5.17 19.29
CA PRO A 124 14.24 -5.08 20.59
C PRO A 124 14.29 -6.36 21.44
N ASP A 125 14.42 -7.52 20.81
CA ASP A 125 14.48 -8.83 21.47
C ASP A 125 15.89 -9.22 21.97
N GLY A 126 16.87 -8.34 21.79
CA GLY A 126 18.28 -8.58 22.17
C GLY A 126 19.13 -9.17 21.05
N GLY A 127 18.54 -9.50 19.89
CA GLY A 127 19.29 -9.85 18.69
C GLY A 127 19.82 -8.63 17.94
N GLU A 128 20.53 -8.86 16.85
CA GLU A 128 21.00 -7.79 15.99
C GLU A 128 20.92 -8.18 14.51
N LEU A 129 20.73 -7.17 13.67
CA LEU A 129 20.89 -7.26 12.23
C LEU A 129 22.23 -6.62 11.84
N MET A 130 22.82 -7.09 10.75
CA MET A 130 24.08 -6.52 10.26
C MET A 130 23.77 -5.69 9.01
N LEU A 131 24.00 -4.38 9.08
CA LEU A 131 23.94 -3.48 7.93
C LEU A 131 25.31 -3.41 7.27
N GLU A 132 25.34 -3.64 5.95
CA GLU A 132 26.58 -3.64 5.19
C GLU A 132 26.59 -2.50 4.17
N PRO A 133 27.75 -1.88 3.92
CA PRO A 133 27.88 -0.89 2.87
C PRO A 133 27.57 -1.50 1.49
N LEU A 134 26.80 -0.78 0.68
CA LEU A 134 26.55 -1.17 -0.70
C LEU A 134 27.81 -1.03 -1.54
N VAL A 135 28.03 -1.99 -2.42
CA VAL A 135 29.15 -1.99 -3.36
C VAL A 135 28.61 -1.92 -4.78
N ARG A 136 28.89 -0.83 -5.48
CA ARG A 136 28.55 -0.66 -6.89
C ARG A 136 29.76 -0.94 -7.76
N ASN A 137 29.64 -1.93 -8.64
CA ASN A 137 30.66 -2.25 -9.63
C ASN A 137 30.04 -2.15 -11.01
N ARG A 138 30.29 -1.02 -11.70
CA ARG A 138 29.68 -0.72 -13.01
C ARG A 138 28.15 -0.80 -12.95
N GLY A 139 27.54 -1.74 -13.68
CA GLY A 139 26.11 -1.95 -13.76
C GLY A 139 25.53 -2.84 -12.68
N ARG A 140 26.32 -3.33 -11.70
CA ARG A 140 25.85 -4.27 -10.69
C ARG A 140 26.01 -3.72 -9.29
N LEU A 141 25.02 -4.03 -8.47
CA LEU A 141 24.97 -3.66 -7.06
C LEU A 141 25.05 -4.92 -6.18
N GLY A 142 25.81 -4.86 -5.14
CA GLY A 142 25.93 -5.95 -4.17
C GLY A 142 26.56 -5.49 -2.87
N LEU A 143 27.10 -6.44 -2.16
CA LEU A 143 27.90 -6.24 -0.96
C LEU A 143 29.27 -6.87 -1.18
N LYS A 144 30.19 -6.71 -0.23
CA LYS A 144 31.48 -7.38 -0.29
C LYS A 144 31.26 -8.91 -0.33
N ASP A 145 31.77 -9.54 -1.38
CA ASP A 145 31.66 -10.98 -1.61
C ASP A 145 30.19 -11.47 -1.69
N PHE A 146 29.29 -10.60 -2.18
CA PHE A 146 27.88 -10.91 -2.32
C PHE A 146 27.30 -10.27 -3.58
N ASP A 147 26.91 -11.11 -4.54
CA ASP A 147 26.35 -10.70 -5.83
C ASP A 147 24.92 -11.23 -5.96
N PRO A 148 23.89 -10.40 -5.73
CA PRO A 148 22.49 -10.82 -5.79
C PRO A 148 21.95 -10.71 -7.21
N CYS A 149 21.07 -11.63 -7.59
CA CYS A 149 20.20 -11.48 -8.77
C CYS A 149 19.04 -10.52 -8.46
N THR A 150 18.52 -10.58 -7.26
CA THR A 150 17.35 -9.81 -6.83
C THR A 150 17.71 -8.88 -5.68
N ILE A 151 17.28 -7.63 -5.82
CA ILE A 151 17.44 -6.58 -4.81
C ILE A 151 16.05 -6.18 -4.36
N LEU A 152 15.74 -6.45 -3.10
CA LEU A 152 14.48 -6.11 -2.48
C LEU A 152 14.61 -4.78 -1.76
N LEU A 153 13.90 -3.78 -2.26
CA LEU A 153 13.89 -2.44 -1.72
C LEU A 153 12.75 -2.32 -0.71
N ASN A 154 13.08 -2.17 0.56
CA ASN A 154 12.13 -1.80 1.61
C ASN A 154 12.48 -0.40 2.15
N ASN A 155 12.59 0.52 1.21
CA ASN A 155 12.92 1.91 1.46
C ASN A 155 12.11 2.74 0.47
N ASN A 156 11.28 3.63 0.97
CA ASN A 156 10.39 4.44 0.13
C ASN A 156 11.12 5.55 -0.65
N LEU A 157 12.41 5.71 -0.43
CA LEU A 157 13.27 6.68 -1.10
C LEU A 157 12.82 8.14 -0.89
N SER A 158 12.25 8.45 0.27
CA SER A 158 11.71 9.79 0.57
C SER A 158 12.74 10.92 0.46
N ASN A 159 14.05 10.59 0.57
CA ASN A 159 15.15 11.55 0.43
C ASN A 159 15.66 11.71 -1.01
N GLY A 160 14.99 11.16 -1.99
CA GLY A 160 15.35 11.20 -3.40
C GLY A 160 15.80 9.85 -3.96
N LEU A 161 16.06 9.82 -5.26
CA LEU A 161 16.49 8.60 -5.94
C LEU A 161 18.02 8.46 -5.88
N PRO A 162 18.55 7.44 -5.15
CA PRO A 162 20.00 7.26 -5.04
C PRO A 162 20.63 6.86 -6.37
N ARG A 163 21.76 7.46 -6.71
CA ARG A 163 22.50 7.10 -7.94
C ARG A 163 22.95 5.62 -7.94
N VAL A 164 23.25 5.08 -6.76
CA VAL A 164 23.71 3.70 -6.60
C VAL A 164 22.66 2.67 -7.03
N LEU A 165 21.38 3.04 -7.07
CA LEU A 165 20.27 2.19 -7.51
C LEU A 165 19.90 2.39 -8.97
N GLN A 166 20.51 3.35 -9.67
CA GLN A 166 20.14 3.69 -11.04
C GLN A 166 20.94 2.86 -12.05
N HIS A 167 20.32 2.55 -13.18
CA HIS A 167 20.95 1.88 -14.31
C HIS A 167 21.61 0.54 -13.94
N LEU A 168 20.88 -0.27 -13.14
CA LEU A 168 21.31 -1.63 -12.86
C LEU A 168 21.14 -2.52 -14.07
N HIS A 169 22.10 -3.43 -14.28
CA HIS A 169 22.14 -4.33 -15.40
C HIS A 169 22.07 -5.77 -14.94
N GLU A 170 21.16 -6.55 -15.54
CA GLU A 170 20.96 -7.96 -15.22
C GLU A 170 20.63 -8.24 -13.74
N GLN A 171 20.02 -7.28 -13.06
CA GLN A 171 19.53 -7.43 -11.70
C GLN A 171 18.10 -6.92 -11.62
N TYR A 172 17.30 -7.53 -10.75
CA TYR A 172 15.92 -7.14 -10.52
C TYR A 172 15.82 -6.30 -9.25
N LEU A 173 15.53 -5.02 -9.42
CA LEU A 173 15.22 -4.11 -8.30
C LEU A 173 13.71 -4.09 -8.10
N LEU A 174 13.25 -4.52 -6.93
CA LEU A 174 11.84 -4.69 -6.62
C LEU A 174 11.48 -4.03 -5.29
N PRO A 175 10.51 -3.12 -5.26
CA PRO A 175 9.85 -2.51 -6.40
C PRO A 175 10.81 -1.65 -7.25
N PRO A 176 10.44 -1.32 -8.49
CA PRO A 176 11.30 -0.48 -9.33
C PRO A 176 11.40 0.94 -8.79
N LEU A 177 12.41 1.70 -9.23
CA LEU A 177 12.68 3.06 -8.75
C LEU A 177 11.50 4.01 -8.87
N HIS A 178 10.70 3.89 -9.93
CA HIS A 178 9.56 4.78 -10.13
C HIS A 178 8.38 4.50 -9.18
N ALA A 179 8.44 3.42 -8.40
CA ALA A 179 7.55 3.20 -7.25
C ALA A 179 7.95 4.03 -6.03
N GLY A 180 9.14 4.61 -6.01
CA GLY A 180 9.62 5.45 -4.91
C GLY A 180 8.76 6.70 -4.70
N TRP A 181 8.72 7.17 -3.47
CA TRP A 181 7.88 8.31 -3.07
C TRP A 181 8.12 9.60 -3.86
N PRO A 182 9.35 9.94 -4.31
CA PRO A 182 9.52 11.14 -5.13
C PRO A 182 8.75 11.12 -6.44
N LEU A 183 8.48 9.95 -7.01
CA LEU A 183 7.85 9.79 -8.33
C LEU A 183 6.41 9.30 -8.27
N ARG A 184 6.07 8.44 -7.31
CA ARG A 184 4.76 7.83 -7.22
C ARG A 184 3.68 8.84 -6.80
N ARG A 185 2.51 8.77 -7.46
CA ARG A 185 1.34 9.60 -7.15
C ARG A 185 0.14 8.73 -6.82
N LYS A 186 -0.54 9.03 -5.71
CA LYS A 186 -1.75 8.31 -5.28
C LYS A 186 -2.88 8.43 -6.30
N SER A 187 -3.03 9.58 -6.94
CA SER A 187 -4.01 9.80 -7.99
C SER A 187 -3.82 8.86 -9.17
N LYS A 188 -2.57 8.59 -9.56
CA LYS A 188 -2.25 7.63 -10.62
C LYS A 188 -2.61 6.20 -10.23
N HIS A 189 -2.37 5.84 -8.99
CA HIS A 189 -2.80 4.54 -8.46
C HIS A 189 -4.31 4.38 -8.55
N PHE A 190 -5.07 5.37 -8.10
CA PHE A 190 -6.53 5.31 -8.11
C PHE A 190 -7.15 5.46 -9.51
N ASP A 191 -6.47 6.09 -10.45
CA ASP A 191 -6.84 6.02 -11.87
C ASP A 191 -6.79 4.57 -12.37
N SER A 192 -5.71 3.87 -12.07
CA SER A 192 -5.56 2.44 -12.39
C SER A 192 -6.55 1.57 -11.62
N TYR A 193 -6.77 1.87 -10.35
CA TYR A 193 -7.75 1.13 -9.54
C TYR A 193 -9.18 1.28 -10.07
N GLU A 194 -9.57 2.46 -10.51
CA GLU A 194 -10.87 2.69 -11.13
C GLU A 194 -11.07 1.81 -12.37
N GLU A 195 -10.05 1.70 -13.22
CA GLU A 195 -10.07 0.83 -14.39
C GLU A 195 -10.24 -0.65 -14.00
N VAL A 196 -9.45 -1.12 -13.05
CA VAL A 196 -9.52 -2.51 -12.54
C VAL A 196 -10.88 -2.78 -11.90
N ALA A 197 -11.37 -1.86 -11.09
CA ALA A 197 -12.67 -1.97 -10.42
C ALA A 197 -13.81 -2.06 -11.41
N LYS A 198 -13.80 -1.28 -12.49
CA LYS A 198 -14.80 -1.36 -13.57
C LYS A 198 -14.80 -2.71 -14.27
N LYS A 199 -13.64 -3.25 -14.59
CA LYS A 199 -13.50 -4.58 -15.18
C LYS A 199 -14.05 -5.68 -14.28
N PHE A 200 -13.70 -5.63 -13.00
CA PHE A 200 -14.16 -6.60 -12.01
C PHE A 200 -15.67 -6.50 -11.76
N ALA A 201 -16.18 -5.30 -11.62
CA ALA A 201 -17.61 -5.06 -11.42
C ALA A 201 -18.44 -5.56 -12.61
N LYS A 202 -17.93 -5.42 -13.83
CA LYS A 202 -18.58 -5.95 -15.03
C LYS A 202 -18.67 -7.47 -14.98
N LEU A 203 -17.64 -8.16 -14.49
CA LEU A 203 -17.67 -9.62 -14.31
C LEU A 203 -18.83 -10.06 -13.42
N LEU A 204 -19.09 -9.32 -12.34
CA LEU A 204 -20.10 -9.67 -11.34
C LEU A 204 -21.47 -9.02 -11.61
N GLY A 205 -21.57 -8.14 -12.59
CA GLY A 205 -22.80 -7.39 -12.84
C GLY A 205 -23.15 -6.42 -11.70
N MET A 206 -22.15 -5.83 -11.05
CA MET A 206 -22.34 -4.92 -9.92
C MET A 206 -21.91 -3.48 -10.26
N ASP A 207 -22.38 -2.53 -9.46
CA ASP A 207 -21.94 -1.14 -9.55
C ASP A 207 -20.48 -1.03 -9.06
N PRO A 208 -19.54 -0.54 -9.88
CA PRO A 208 -18.16 -0.38 -9.48
C PRO A 208 -17.97 0.60 -8.29
N TRP A 209 -18.92 1.52 -8.09
CA TRP A 209 -18.86 2.42 -6.94
C TRP A 209 -18.81 1.69 -5.59
N LEU A 210 -19.42 0.50 -5.49
CA LEU A 210 -19.44 -0.29 -4.26
C LEU A 210 -18.06 -0.77 -3.81
N ILE A 211 -17.06 -0.72 -4.70
CA ILE A 211 -15.69 -1.15 -4.42
C ILE A 211 -14.64 -0.11 -4.78
N ASN A 212 -15.04 1.04 -5.32
CA ASN A 212 -14.13 2.08 -5.81
C ASN A 212 -14.40 3.42 -5.09
N PRO A 213 -13.41 3.97 -4.36
CA PRO A 213 -13.51 5.33 -3.85
C PRO A 213 -13.31 6.32 -5.00
N MET A 214 -14.27 7.22 -5.19
CA MET A 214 -14.13 8.28 -6.18
C MET A 214 -12.98 9.21 -5.80
N HIS A 215 -12.30 9.77 -6.78
CA HIS A 215 -11.20 10.69 -6.54
C HIS A 215 -11.10 11.77 -7.60
N GLY A 216 -10.42 12.85 -7.24
CA GLY A 216 -9.99 13.91 -8.12
C GLY A 216 -8.58 14.35 -7.75
N HIS A 217 -7.95 15.11 -8.62
CA HIS A 217 -6.56 15.54 -8.46
C HIS A 217 -6.46 17.05 -8.65
N CYS A 218 -5.70 17.71 -7.78
CA CYS A 218 -5.26 19.08 -7.96
C CYS A 218 -3.74 19.08 -8.14
N GLY A 219 -3.29 19.78 -9.17
CA GLY A 219 -1.88 20.03 -9.40
C GLY A 219 -1.27 20.89 -8.28
N LYS A 220 -0.31 21.69 -8.58
CA LYS A 220 0.37 22.53 -7.58
C LYS A 220 -0.60 23.40 -6.81
N VAL A 221 -0.84 23.06 -5.55
CA VAL A 221 -1.70 23.82 -4.64
C VAL A 221 -0.85 24.50 -3.60
N ASP A 222 -0.99 25.83 -3.53
CA ASP A 222 -0.43 26.64 -2.46
C ASP A 222 -1.56 27.07 -1.54
N PHE A 223 -1.55 26.56 -0.31
CA PHE A 223 -2.55 26.95 0.69
C PHE A 223 -2.42 28.40 1.17
N HIS A 224 -1.37 29.12 0.75
CA HIS A 224 -1.17 30.54 1.04
C HIS A 224 -1.82 31.44 -0.02
N SER A 225 -2.18 30.92 -1.19
CA SER A 225 -2.81 31.67 -2.27
C SER A 225 -4.25 31.21 -2.51
N ALA A 226 -5.13 32.15 -2.82
CA ALA A 226 -6.53 31.85 -3.10
C ALA A 226 -6.70 30.98 -4.35
N SER A 227 -5.83 31.14 -5.35
CA SER A 227 -5.92 30.40 -6.61
C SER A 227 -5.70 28.88 -6.46
N GLY A 228 -4.81 28.49 -5.57
CA GLY A 228 -4.57 27.07 -5.27
C GLY A 228 -5.77 26.41 -4.60
N LEU A 229 -6.48 27.14 -3.75
CA LEU A 229 -7.65 26.64 -3.05
C LEU A 229 -8.88 26.46 -3.94
N ASP A 230 -8.96 27.19 -5.05
CA ASP A 230 -10.11 27.07 -5.96
C ASP A 230 -10.20 25.68 -6.58
N CYS A 231 -9.09 25.10 -6.99
CA CYS A 231 -9.06 23.73 -7.48
C CYS A 231 -9.52 22.73 -6.41
N VAL A 232 -9.07 22.92 -5.18
CA VAL A 232 -9.48 22.05 -4.05
C VAL A 232 -10.99 22.18 -3.81
N ARG A 233 -11.54 23.40 -3.76
CA ARG A 233 -12.97 23.66 -3.58
C ARG A 233 -13.80 22.99 -4.68
N ASP A 234 -13.40 23.16 -5.94
CA ASP A 234 -14.10 22.60 -7.08
C ASP A 234 -14.12 21.08 -7.05
N ASN A 235 -12.99 20.46 -6.74
CA ASN A 235 -12.88 19.00 -6.62
C ASN A 235 -13.65 18.45 -5.41
N VAL A 236 -13.60 19.13 -4.28
CA VAL A 236 -14.37 18.75 -3.08
C VAL A 236 -15.86 18.80 -3.38
N GLU A 237 -16.35 19.89 -3.96
CA GLU A 237 -17.76 20.02 -4.31
C GLU A 237 -18.21 19.00 -5.37
N ALA A 238 -17.40 18.79 -6.40
CA ALA A 238 -17.71 17.82 -7.45
C ALA A 238 -17.78 16.39 -6.89
N THR A 239 -16.83 16.02 -6.04
CA THR A 239 -16.79 14.69 -5.42
C THR A 239 -17.96 14.49 -4.46
N LEU A 240 -18.22 15.47 -3.58
CA LEU A 240 -19.34 15.41 -2.65
C LEU A 240 -20.69 15.30 -3.38
N THR A 241 -20.87 16.02 -4.48
CA THR A 241 -22.09 15.96 -5.30
C THR A 241 -22.31 14.55 -5.85
N LYS A 242 -21.27 13.94 -6.38
CA LYS A 242 -21.35 12.56 -6.91
C LYS A 242 -21.64 11.55 -5.80
N VAL A 243 -21.01 11.69 -4.66
CA VAL A 243 -21.20 10.78 -3.51
C VAL A 243 -22.61 10.93 -2.94
N ARG A 244 -23.14 12.16 -2.82
CA ARG A 244 -24.53 12.42 -2.39
C ARG A 244 -25.53 11.71 -3.29
N ARG A 245 -25.30 11.73 -4.61
CA ARG A 245 -26.17 11.01 -5.57
C ARG A 245 -26.16 9.50 -5.31
N LYS A 246 -24.98 8.94 -5.06
CA LYS A 246 -24.84 7.52 -4.74
C LYS A 246 -25.51 7.16 -3.40
N TYR A 247 -25.33 7.99 -2.39
CA TYR A 247 -25.97 7.78 -1.09
C TYR A 247 -27.50 7.81 -1.22
N LYS A 248 -28.02 8.73 -2.02
CA LYS A 248 -29.46 8.78 -2.30
C LYS A 248 -29.95 7.55 -3.07
N GLU A 249 -29.20 7.13 -4.09
CA GLU A 249 -29.50 5.93 -4.88
C GLU A 249 -29.61 4.66 -4.02
N TYR A 250 -28.72 4.51 -3.06
CA TYR A 250 -28.66 3.34 -2.18
C TYR A 250 -29.39 3.51 -0.85
N GLY A 251 -30.08 4.62 -0.64
CA GLY A 251 -30.80 4.86 0.62
C GLY A 251 -29.90 5.01 1.85
N ILE A 252 -28.70 5.53 1.65
CA ILE A 252 -27.72 5.72 2.73
C ILE A 252 -27.99 7.06 3.41
N ASN A 253 -28.18 7.03 4.73
CA ASN A 253 -28.53 8.21 5.52
C ASN A 253 -27.33 8.90 6.18
N GLU A 254 -26.14 8.32 6.08
CA GLU A 254 -24.91 8.92 6.60
C GLU A 254 -24.56 10.18 5.81
N LYS A 255 -23.85 11.09 6.47
CA LYS A 255 -23.33 12.31 5.83
C LYS A 255 -22.07 11.98 5.07
N PRO A 256 -22.01 12.24 3.73
CA PRO A 256 -20.81 11.99 2.95
C PRO A 256 -19.71 12.96 3.35
N PHE A 257 -18.45 12.53 3.14
CA PHE A 257 -17.27 13.36 3.33
C PHE A 257 -16.23 13.01 2.28
N VAL A 258 -15.27 13.88 2.11
CA VAL A 258 -14.08 13.65 1.29
C VAL A 258 -12.83 13.81 2.14
N VAL A 259 -11.76 13.21 1.71
CA VAL A 259 -10.44 13.30 2.34
C VAL A 259 -9.49 13.97 1.35
N VAL A 260 -8.83 15.02 1.81
CA VAL A 260 -7.78 15.72 1.05
C VAL A 260 -6.43 15.22 1.56
N LYS A 261 -5.66 14.63 0.67
CA LYS A 261 -4.34 14.04 0.98
C LYS A 261 -3.28 14.64 0.07
N ALA A 262 -2.03 14.64 0.51
CA ALA A 262 -0.92 14.86 -0.41
C ALA A 262 -0.90 13.74 -1.46
N ASP A 263 -0.72 14.08 -2.72
CA ASP A 263 -0.71 13.12 -3.83
C ASP A 263 0.58 12.32 -3.89
N ASN A 264 1.67 12.89 -3.41
CA ASN A 264 2.89 12.12 -3.17
C ASN A 264 2.72 11.20 -1.96
N ALA A 265 3.55 10.17 -1.86
CA ALA A 265 3.38 9.13 -0.85
C ALA A 265 3.68 9.56 0.60
N ALA A 266 4.22 10.73 0.82
CA ALA A 266 4.52 11.25 2.17
C ALA A 266 3.29 11.54 3.04
N GLY A 267 2.15 11.27 2.60
CA GLY A 267 0.77 11.35 2.99
C GLY A 267 0.32 11.39 4.44
N ALA A 268 1.02 12.10 5.31
CA ALA A 268 0.51 12.37 6.65
C ALA A 268 -0.60 13.42 6.68
N GLY A 269 -0.79 14.14 5.58
CA GLY A 269 -1.73 15.23 5.48
C GLY A 269 -3.14 14.81 5.14
N ILE A 270 -3.93 14.50 6.13
CA ILE A 270 -5.32 14.15 5.91
C ILE A 270 -6.23 15.20 6.51
N LEU A 271 -7.05 15.78 5.63
CA LEU A 271 -8.07 16.72 5.98
C LEU A 271 -9.42 16.12 5.54
N SER A 272 -10.30 15.80 6.51
CA SER A 272 -11.66 15.37 6.22
C SER A 272 -12.58 16.58 6.05
N VAL A 273 -13.35 16.62 4.97
CA VAL A 273 -14.23 17.73 4.63
C VAL A 273 -15.63 17.19 4.34
N ARG A 274 -16.62 17.70 5.06
CA ARG A 274 -18.05 17.34 4.88
C ARG A 274 -18.82 18.39 4.08
N ASP A 275 -18.35 19.61 4.08
CA ASP A 275 -18.94 20.74 3.37
C ASP A 275 -17.80 21.62 2.85
N VAL A 276 -17.90 22.08 1.60
CA VAL A 276 -16.89 22.94 0.98
C VAL A 276 -16.64 24.22 1.78
N LYS A 277 -17.63 24.71 2.56
CA LYS A 277 -17.50 25.87 3.45
C LYS A 277 -16.48 25.66 4.56
N GLU A 278 -16.17 24.44 4.93
CA GLU A 278 -15.14 24.14 5.91
C GLU A 278 -13.74 24.56 5.45
N LEU A 279 -13.53 24.72 4.14
CA LEU A 279 -12.30 25.26 3.59
C LEU A 279 -12.13 26.77 3.78
N ASP A 280 -13.17 27.45 4.27
CA ASP A 280 -13.10 28.86 4.66
C ASP A 280 -12.63 29.03 6.10
N ASP A 281 -12.56 27.94 6.88
CA ASP A 281 -12.07 27.95 8.25
C ASP A 281 -10.54 28.04 8.27
N PRO A 282 -9.97 29.15 8.84
CA PRO A 282 -8.52 29.34 8.89
C PRO A 282 -7.78 28.24 9.66
N GLU A 283 -8.38 27.68 10.70
CA GLU A 283 -7.75 26.61 11.47
C GLU A 283 -7.66 25.31 10.67
N LYS A 284 -8.70 25.01 9.91
CA LYS A 284 -8.72 23.82 9.04
C LYS A 284 -7.72 23.94 7.90
N VAL A 285 -7.64 25.09 7.28
CA VAL A 285 -6.64 25.40 6.25
C VAL A 285 -5.22 25.33 6.81
N ALA A 286 -5.01 25.84 8.03
CA ALA A 286 -3.71 25.76 8.70
C ALA A 286 -3.29 24.31 8.99
N ARG A 287 -4.22 23.46 9.38
CA ARG A 287 -3.97 22.00 9.54
C ARG A 287 -3.59 21.37 8.21
N GLY A 288 -4.29 21.72 7.14
CA GLY A 288 -3.95 21.28 5.79
C GLY A 288 -2.54 21.67 5.37
N ARG A 289 -2.12 22.89 5.68
CA ARG A 289 -0.74 23.37 5.44
C ARG A 289 0.30 22.52 6.16
N SER A 290 0.12 22.34 7.46
CA SER A 290 1.04 21.56 8.29
C SER A 290 1.18 20.14 7.78
N ALA A 291 0.09 19.61 7.28
CA ALA A 291 0.02 18.26 6.78
C ALA A 291 0.68 18.08 5.40
N CYS A 292 0.66 19.11 4.56
CA CYS A 292 1.33 19.10 3.26
C CYS A 292 2.81 19.51 3.33
N SER A 293 3.24 20.13 4.42
CA SER A 293 4.62 20.58 4.64
C SER A 293 5.48 19.50 5.31
N SER A 294 5.51 18.32 4.77
CA SER A 294 6.31 17.21 5.32
C SER A 294 7.83 17.33 5.08
N THR A 295 8.30 18.45 4.54
CA THR A 295 9.72 18.76 4.46
C THR A 295 10.03 19.93 5.37
N GLU A 296 11.11 19.84 6.12
CA GLU A 296 11.62 20.90 7.01
C GLU A 296 11.86 22.26 6.30
N GLU A 297 11.71 22.29 5.00
CA GLU A 297 11.90 23.48 4.16
C GLU A 297 10.60 24.12 3.61
N GLY A 298 9.46 23.76 4.11
CA GLY A 298 8.19 24.51 4.15
C GLY A 298 7.73 25.36 2.97
N GLN A 299 8.07 25.09 1.70
CA GLN A 299 7.82 26.04 0.63
C GLN A 299 7.28 25.53 -0.70
N GLU A 300 7.05 24.23 -0.88
CA GLU A 300 6.60 23.75 -2.18
C GLU A 300 5.08 23.59 -2.26
N PRO A 301 4.45 24.11 -3.32
CA PRO A 301 3.06 23.77 -3.62
C PRO A 301 2.93 22.27 -3.78
N SER A 302 2.01 21.65 -3.04
CA SER A 302 1.80 20.22 -3.07
C SER A 302 0.76 19.83 -4.11
N GLU A 303 1.00 18.75 -4.80
CA GLU A 303 -0.05 18.04 -5.53
C GLU A 303 -0.96 17.35 -4.52
N LEU A 304 -2.27 17.43 -4.75
CA LEU A 304 -3.28 16.87 -3.85
C LEU A 304 -4.17 15.89 -4.57
N ILE A 305 -4.56 14.85 -3.85
CA ILE A 305 -5.67 13.98 -4.21
C ILE A 305 -6.87 14.29 -3.31
N ILE A 306 -8.03 14.43 -3.90
CA ILE A 306 -9.30 14.55 -3.19
C ILE A 306 -10.03 13.23 -3.38
N GLN A 307 -10.25 12.50 -2.30
CA GLN A 307 -10.78 11.16 -2.36
C GLN A 307 -12.12 11.09 -1.61
N GLU A 308 -13.06 10.36 -2.18
CA GLU A 308 -14.29 10.01 -1.46
C GLU A 308 -13.94 9.37 -0.11
N GLY A 309 -14.52 9.90 0.96
CA GLY A 309 -14.38 9.33 2.29
C GLY A 309 -15.18 8.03 2.40
N VAL A 310 -14.52 6.97 2.82
CA VAL A 310 -15.16 5.70 3.15
C VAL A 310 -15.09 5.54 4.66
N PRO A 311 -16.22 5.60 5.39
CA PRO A 311 -16.20 5.36 6.82
C PRO A 311 -15.92 3.89 7.10
N THR A 312 -15.41 3.57 8.29
CA THR A 312 -15.24 2.19 8.73
C THR A 312 -16.22 1.85 9.82
N TYR A 313 -16.95 0.76 9.68
CA TYR A 313 -17.90 0.25 10.68
C TYR A 313 -17.28 -0.77 11.62
N GLU A 314 -16.07 -1.19 11.33
CA GLU A 314 -15.45 -2.26 12.08
C GLU A 314 -14.91 -1.75 13.41
N ARG A 315 -15.04 -2.60 14.43
CA ARG A 315 -14.57 -2.32 15.78
C ARG A 315 -13.86 -3.54 16.35
N MET A 316 -12.80 -3.28 17.08
CA MET A 316 -12.09 -4.27 17.87
C MET A 316 -11.98 -3.73 19.30
N ASN A 317 -12.53 -4.48 20.28
CA ASN A 317 -12.53 -4.06 21.68
C ASN A 317 -13.08 -2.63 21.90
N ASP A 318 -14.20 -2.33 21.25
CA ASP A 318 -14.89 -1.02 21.25
C ASP A 318 -14.11 0.13 20.60
N ALA A 319 -12.96 -0.12 20.02
CA ALA A 319 -12.20 0.84 19.25
C ALA A 319 -12.46 0.71 17.74
N VAL A 320 -12.42 1.82 17.04
CA VAL A 320 -12.58 1.86 15.58
C VAL A 320 -11.41 1.14 14.90
N ALA A 321 -11.72 0.30 13.93
CA ALA A 321 -10.75 -0.55 13.25
C ALA A 321 -10.92 -0.51 11.74
N GLU A 322 -9.82 -0.74 11.01
CA GLU A 322 -9.83 -0.93 9.56
C GLU A 322 -8.94 -2.12 9.17
N PRO A 323 -9.37 -2.96 8.22
CA PRO A 323 -8.57 -4.11 7.81
C PRO A 323 -7.42 -3.68 6.89
N VAL A 324 -6.27 -4.32 7.09
CA VAL A 324 -5.11 -4.22 6.21
C VAL A 324 -4.79 -5.60 5.69
N VAL A 325 -4.68 -5.72 4.37
CA VAL A 325 -4.35 -6.98 3.70
C VAL A 325 -2.91 -6.94 3.25
N VAL A 326 -2.15 -8.00 3.53
CA VAL A 326 -0.74 -8.12 3.15
C VAL A 326 -0.60 -9.20 2.09
N MET A 327 0.13 -8.88 1.03
CA MET A 327 0.30 -9.76 -0.13
C MET A 327 1.79 -9.89 -0.47
N ILE A 328 2.18 -11.09 -0.87
CA ILE A 328 3.46 -11.38 -1.50
C ILE A 328 3.15 -11.96 -2.87
N ASP A 329 3.74 -11.39 -3.92
CA ASP A 329 3.38 -11.69 -5.30
C ASP A 329 1.85 -11.57 -5.45
N ARG A 330 1.17 -12.47 -6.10
CA ARG A 330 -0.29 -12.46 -6.29
C ARG A 330 -1.08 -13.06 -5.11
N TYR A 331 -0.42 -13.44 -4.03
CA TYR A 331 -1.04 -14.18 -2.93
C TYR A 331 -1.29 -13.31 -1.71
N VAL A 332 -2.48 -13.41 -1.15
CA VAL A 332 -2.78 -12.88 0.19
C VAL A 332 -2.09 -13.79 1.21
N VAL A 333 -1.16 -13.24 1.96
CA VAL A 333 -0.40 -14.01 2.94
C VAL A 333 -0.82 -13.72 4.38
N GLY A 334 -1.61 -12.70 4.60
CA GLY A 334 -2.12 -12.37 5.90
C GLY A 334 -2.84 -11.03 5.95
N GLY A 335 -3.19 -10.64 7.14
CA GLY A 335 -3.83 -9.36 7.40
C GLY A 335 -3.98 -9.08 8.87
N PHE A 336 -4.36 -7.88 9.17
CA PHE A 336 -4.58 -7.41 10.52
C PHE A 336 -5.58 -6.26 10.52
N TYR A 337 -6.16 -5.96 11.70
CA TYR A 337 -6.88 -4.71 11.93
C TYR A 337 -5.92 -3.66 12.46
N ARG A 338 -5.95 -2.47 11.84
CA ARG A 338 -5.42 -1.27 12.46
C ARG A 338 -6.51 -0.68 13.33
N VAL A 339 -6.21 -0.46 14.61
CA VAL A 339 -7.18 -0.07 15.63
C VAL A 339 -6.73 1.24 16.27
N HIS A 340 -7.65 2.16 16.48
CA HIS A 340 -7.36 3.41 17.17
C HIS A 340 -8.49 3.75 18.15
N ALA A 341 -8.16 3.81 19.45
CA ALA A 341 -9.15 4.04 20.50
C ALA A 341 -9.70 5.49 20.53
N GLU A 342 -8.94 6.45 20.00
CA GLU A 342 -9.25 7.88 20.09
C GLU A 342 -9.67 8.50 18.76
N ARG A 343 -9.75 7.71 17.67
CA ARG A 343 -10.15 8.18 16.34
C ARG A 343 -11.53 7.69 15.97
N GLY A 344 -12.26 8.51 15.20
CA GLY A 344 -13.59 8.20 14.72
C GLY A 344 -13.58 7.41 13.39
N ILE A 345 -14.77 7.01 12.96
CA ILE A 345 -14.98 6.18 11.77
C ILE A 345 -14.58 6.87 10.45
N ASP A 346 -14.44 8.18 10.46
CA ASP A 346 -14.12 9.05 9.33
C ASP A 346 -12.71 9.65 9.41
N GLU A 347 -11.92 9.21 10.39
CA GLU A 347 -10.57 9.73 10.62
C GLU A 347 -9.49 8.74 10.18
N ASN A 348 -8.27 9.25 10.03
CA ASN A 348 -7.09 8.43 9.73
C ASN A 348 -6.69 7.61 10.95
N LEU A 349 -6.76 6.29 10.85
CA LEU A 349 -6.36 5.38 11.93
C LEU A 349 -4.84 5.11 11.94
N GLY A 350 -4.10 5.55 10.94
CA GLY A 350 -2.63 5.48 10.90
C GLY A 350 -1.91 6.54 11.73
N ALA A 351 -2.62 7.24 12.62
CA ALA A 351 -2.06 8.25 13.50
C ALA A 351 -1.35 7.62 14.71
N PRO A 352 -0.50 8.38 15.44
CA PRO A 352 0.11 7.91 16.68
C PRO A 352 -0.95 7.41 17.67
N GLY A 353 -0.68 6.30 18.34
CA GLY A 353 -1.61 5.62 19.24
C GLY A 353 -2.39 4.48 18.60
N SER A 354 -2.15 4.17 17.33
CA SER A 354 -2.72 2.99 16.68
C SER A 354 -2.11 1.70 17.24
N SER A 355 -2.93 0.65 17.27
CA SER A 355 -2.52 -0.70 17.59
C SER A 355 -2.96 -1.67 16.48
N TYR A 356 -2.47 -2.90 16.53
CA TYR A 356 -2.71 -3.88 15.49
C TYR A 356 -3.23 -5.17 16.10
N VAL A 357 -4.29 -5.72 15.49
CA VAL A 357 -4.88 -7.00 15.91
C VAL A 357 -4.85 -7.94 14.70
N PRO A 358 -4.17 -9.10 14.77
CA PRO A 358 -4.11 -10.01 13.66
C PRO A 358 -5.50 -10.48 13.20
N LEU A 359 -5.69 -10.53 11.88
CA LEU A 359 -6.86 -11.16 11.27
C LEU A 359 -6.59 -12.64 11.12
N ALA A 360 -7.59 -13.47 11.44
CA ALA A 360 -7.51 -14.91 11.23
C ALA A 360 -7.70 -15.27 9.75
N PHE A 361 -6.73 -14.97 8.91
CA PHE A 361 -6.65 -15.47 7.55
C PHE A 361 -6.16 -16.93 7.55
N ALA A 362 -6.81 -17.80 8.30
CA ALA A 362 -6.52 -19.23 8.18
C ALA A 362 -6.84 -19.69 6.75
N GLY A 363 -6.06 -20.60 6.20
CA GLY A 363 -6.21 -21.05 4.81
C GLY A 363 -7.63 -21.53 4.45
N SER A 364 -8.41 -21.97 5.45
CA SER A 364 -9.82 -22.32 5.31
C SER A 364 -10.76 -21.11 5.18
N SER A 365 -10.32 -19.89 5.47
CA SER A 365 -11.14 -18.69 5.30
C SER A 365 -11.08 -18.10 3.88
N GLN A 366 -10.13 -18.55 3.09
CA GLN A 366 -9.97 -18.12 1.70
C GLN A 366 -10.75 -18.98 0.70
N LEU A 367 -11.10 -20.21 1.08
CA LEU A 367 -11.83 -21.15 0.24
C LEU A 367 -13.10 -21.62 0.94
N PRO A 368 -14.18 -21.89 0.18
CA PRO A 368 -15.39 -22.49 0.77
C PRO A 368 -15.04 -23.84 1.38
N LYS A 369 -15.58 -24.11 2.56
CA LYS A 369 -15.44 -25.43 3.17
C LYS A 369 -16.18 -26.45 2.30
N PRO A 370 -15.55 -27.58 1.92
CA PRO A 370 -16.24 -28.65 1.22
C PRO A 370 -17.49 -29.12 2.00
N GLY A 371 -18.60 -29.30 1.30
CA GLY A 371 -19.83 -29.78 1.89
C GLY A 371 -20.76 -28.73 2.51
N VAL A 372 -20.37 -27.46 2.53
CA VAL A 372 -21.25 -26.36 2.95
C VAL A 372 -22.03 -25.84 1.75
N LYS A 373 -23.36 -25.81 1.86
CA LYS A 373 -24.21 -25.26 0.78
C LYS A 373 -23.89 -23.78 0.57
N PRO A 374 -23.79 -23.32 -0.70
CA PRO A 374 -23.65 -21.90 -0.99
C PRO A 374 -24.78 -21.10 -0.31
N GLY A 375 -24.42 -20.05 0.42
CA GLY A 375 -25.39 -19.20 1.10
C GLY A 375 -25.82 -19.67 2.50
N ALA A 376 -25.33 -20.83 2.98
CA ALA A 376 -25.65 -21.34 4.32
C ALA A 376 -24.88 -20.65 5.46
N SER A 377 -23.86 -19.85 5.13
CA SER A 377 -23.12 -19.03 6.09
C SER A 377 -23.13 -17.57 5.65
N ALA A 378 -22.97 -16.65 6.61
CA ALA A 378 -22.72 -15.25 6.30
C ALA A 378 -21.57 -15.15 5.29
N PRO A 379 -21.60 -14.19 4.34
CA PRO A 379 -20.52 -13.99 3.38
C PRO A 379 -19.19 -13.97 4.11
N ASN A 380 -18.22 -14.76 3.64
CA ASN A 380 -16.89 -14.77 4.22
C ASN A 380 -16.22 -13.42 3.98
N ARG A 381 -16.33 -12.55 4.94
CA ARG A 381 -15.83 -11.17 4.90
C ARG A 381 -14.31 -11.13 4.66
N PHE A 382 -13.58 -12.10 5.21
CA PHE A 382 -12.13 -12.20 5.01
C PHE A 382 -11.77 -12.54 3.56
N TYR A 383 -12.56 -13.37 2.90
CA TYR A 383 -12.40 -13.61 1.46
C TYR A 383 -12.57 -12.31 0.66
N MET A 384 -13.59 -11.52 0.98
CA MET A 384 -13.83 -10.25 0.29
C MET A 384 -12.73 -9.23 0.54
N TYR A 385 -12.15 -9.19 1.74
CA TYR A 385 -10.96 -8.36 2.00
C TYR A 385 -9.79 -8.78 1.11
N GLY A 386 -9.56 -10.08 0.97
CA GLY A 386 -8.54 -10.61 0.07
C GLY A 386 -8.81 -10.26 -1.40
N VAL A 387 -10.06 -10.26 -1.84
CA VAL A 387 -10.44 -9.84 -3.20
C VAL A 387 -10.12 -8.37 -3.41
N ILE A 388 -10.56 -7.49 -2.52
CA ILE A 388 -10.31 -6.05 -2.65
C ILE A 388 -8.82 -5.72 -2.55
N GLY A 389 -8.10 -6.38 -1.65
CA GLY A 389 -6.64 -6.26 -1.57
C GLY A 389 -5.95 -6.66 -2.87
N ARG A 390 -6.37 -7.77 -3.48
CA ARG A 390 -5.84 -8.22 -4.78
C ARG A 390 -6.19 -7.26 -5.92
N LEU A 391 -7.35 -6.65 -5.91
CA LEU A 391 -7.70 -5.59 -6.88
C LEU A 391 -6.78 -4.39 -6.73
N ALA A 392 -6.48 -3.96 -5.50
CA ALA A 392 -5.54 -2.89 -5.24
C ALA A 392 -4.12 -3.24 -5.71
N MET A 393 -3.69 -4.46 -5.49
CA MET A 393 -2.41 -4.98 -5.97
C MET A 393 -2.36 -5.04 -7.50
N LEU A 394 -3.42 -5.50 -8.16
CA LEU A 394 -3.52 -5.50 -9.62
C LEU A 394 -3.48 -4.07 -10.17
N ALA A 395 -4.16 -3.14 -9.51
CA ALA A 395 -4.09 -1.72 -9.85
C ALA A 395 -2.66 -1.18 -9.72
N ALA A 396 -1.90 -1.60 -8.71
CA ALA A 396 -0.49 -1.23 -8.58
C ALA A 396 0.35 -1.79 -9.74
N ALA A 397 0.06 -3.00 -10.21
CA ALA A 397 0.71 -3.54 -11.40
C ALA A 397 0.42 -2.68 -12.65
N TYR A 398 -0.84 -2.31 -12.87
CA TYR A 398 -1.25 -1.41 -13.96
C TYR A 398 -0.56 -0.04 -13.84
N GLU A 399 -0.54 0.51 -12.64
CA GLU A 399 0.09 1.80 -12.34
C GLU A 399 1.58 1.80 -12.68
N LEU A 400 2.31 0.76 -12.25
CA LEU A 400 3.75 0.66 -12.49
C LEU A 400 4.06 0.48 -13.98
N GLU A 401 3.23 -0.24 -14.73
CA GLU A 401 3.35 -0.33 -16.17
C GLU A 401 3.10 1.02 -16.85
N ALA A 402 2.04 1.72 -16.46
CA ALA A 402 1.63 3.00 -17.04
C ALA A 402 2.61 4.15 -16.72
N THR A 403 3.34 4.07 -15.62
CA THR A 403 4.28 5.11 -15.16
C THR A 403 5.74 4.73 -15.37
N ASP A 404 6.03 3.60 -16.00
CA ASP A 404 7.39 3.15 -16.26
C ASP A 404 8.08 4.12 -17.23
N PRO A 405 9.16 4.81 -16.82
CA PRO A 405 9.86 5.76 -17.67
C PRO A 405 10.59 5.07 -18.83
N ASP A 406 10.81 3.76 -18.75
CA ASP A 406 11.51 2.97 -19.77
C ASP A 406 10.55 2.27 -20.74
N ALA A 407 9.23 2.43 -20.58
CA ALA A 407 8.21 1.76 -21.41
C ALA A 407 8.33 2.09 -22.91
N GLU A 408 8.77 3.31 -23.25
CA GLU A 408 8.95 3.74 -24.65
C GLU A 408 10.15 3.09 -25.36
N ASN A 409 11.01 2.41 -24.63
CA ASN A 409 12.21 1.75 -25.19
C ASN A 409 11.95 0.31 -25.64
N TYR A 410 10.74 -0.20 -25.48
CA TYR A 410 10.36 -1.57 -25.82
C TYR A 410 9.43 -1.66 -27.06
N GLU A 411 9.10 -0.53 -27.69
CA GLU A 411 8.45 -0.47 -28.99
C GLU A 411 9.52 -0.31 -30.10
#